data_d4dba252f37fbb8851872c7757734dde
#
_entry.id   d4dba252f37fbb8851872c7757734dde
#
_cell.length_a   1.000
_cell.length_b   1.000
_cell.length_c   1.000
_cell.angle_alpha   90.00
_cell.angle_beta   90.00
_cell.angle_gamma   90.00
#
_symmetry.space_group_name_H-M   'P 1'
#
loop_
_entity.id
_entity.type
_entity.pdbx_description
1 polymer ?
#
loop_
_entity_poly.entity_id
_entity_poly.type
_entity_poly.pdbx_seq_one_letter_code
_entity_poly.pdbx_strand_id
1 'polypeptide(L)'
;MEEVAETAVELAERSGIVFLDEIDKVAVKGSSSGPDVSREGVQRDILPIVEGSTVMTKYGPVKTDYILFIAAGAFHTAKPSDLIPELQGRFPIRVELKSLLKADFEKILTEPQNALLKQYKALLQTEGLALDFKAEAIEHIAELAEHVNEQSEDIGARRLHTLLEKLLEQISFEAPDMVKDGKTEIIIDAAYVDERLKDIAKNKDLSQFIL
;
A
#
# COMPACT_ATOMS: atom_id res chain seq x y z
N MET A 1 20.81 -11.19 25.14
CA MET A 1 20.41 -10.06 24.27
C MET A 1 21.52 -9.68 23.27
N GLU A 2 22.77 -9.71 23.68
CA GLU A 2 23.92 -9.41 22.83
C GLU A 2 24.06 -10.40 21.66
N GLU A 3 23.99 -11.69 21.91
CA GLU A 3 24.03 -12.75 20.89
C GLU A 3 22.88 -12.64 19.85
N VAL A 4 21.69 -12.18 20.28
CA VAL A 4 20.57 -11.95 19.37
C VAL A 4 20.84 -10.76 18.44
N ALA A 5 21.46 -9.71 18.96
CA ALA A 5 21.82 -8.53 18.16
C ALA A 5 22.93 -8.86 17.15
N GLU A 6 23.94 -9.62 17.55
CA GLU A 6 25.02 -10.09 16.65
C GLU A 6 24.45 -10.96 15.52
N THR A 7 23.60 -11.94 15.85
CA THR A 7 22.94 -12.78 14.85
C THR A 7 22.05 -11.96 13.91
N ALA A 8 21.32 -10.95 14.42
CA ALA A 8 20.50 -10.09 13.60
C ALA A 8 21.33 -9.24 12.63
N VAL A 9 22.46 -8.70 13.07
CA VAL A 9 23.40 -7.96 12.22
C VAL A 9 23.95 -8.86 11.12
N GLU A 10 24.41 -10.08 11.46
CA GLU A 10 24.92 -11.03 10.48
C GLU A 10 23.86 -11.42 9.43
N LEU A 11 22.61 -11.66 9.85
CA LEU A 11 21.51 -11.95 8.92
C LEU A 11 21.18 -10.74 8.03
N ALA A 12 21.18 -9.53 8.58
CA ALA A 12 20.97 -8.31 7.81
C ALA A 12 22.04 -8.11 6.75
N GLU A 13 23.30 -8.30 7.10
CA GLU A 13 24.43 -8.15 6.16
C GLU A 13 24.39 -9.18 5.02
N ARG A 14 23.99 -10.44 5.30
CA ARG A 14 24.05 -11.55 4.32
C ARG A 14 22.77 -11.74 3.52
N SER A 15 21.63 -11.41 4.08
CA SER A 15 20.32 -11.74 3.52
C SER A 15 19.28 -10.62 3.67
N GLY A 16 19.73 -9.41 4.03
CA GLY A 16 18.89 -8.26 4.22
C GLY A 16 18.26 -7.77 2.90
N ILE A 17 17.04 -7.25 2.99
CA ILE A 17 16.36 -6.56 1.90
C ILE A 17 15.95 -5.20 2.43
N VAL A 18 16.28 -4.14 1.69
CA VAL A 18 15.91 -2.76 2.00
C VAL A 18 15.01 -2.23 0.89
N PHE A 19 13.82 -1.74 1.26
CA PHE A 19 12.92 -1.04 0.36
C PHE A 19 13.12 0.46 0.51
N LEU A 20 13.37 1.15 -0.61
CA LEU A 20 13.40 2.60 -0.73
C LEU A 20 12.11 3.03 -1.42
N ASP A 21 11.12 3.42 -0.63
CA ASP A 21 9.84 3.86 -1.18
C ASP A 21 9.89 5.32 -1.60
N GLU A 22 9.01 5.71 -2.53
CA GLU A 22 8.87 7.07 -3.06
C GLU A 22 10.19 7.66 -3.62
N ILE A 23 11.02 6.86 -4.28
CA ILE A 23 12.31 7.32 -4.85
C ILE A 23 12.11 8.42 -5.92
N ASP A 24 10.95 8.51 -6.53
CA ASP A 24 10.57 9.57 -7.47
C ASP A 24 10.52 10.97 -6.83
N LYS A 25 10.32 11.07 -5.50
CA LYS A 25 10.30 12.35 -4.78
C LYS A 25 11.67 13.01 -4.71
N VAL A 26 12.75 12.23 -4.82
CA VAL A 26 14.11 12.76 -4.86
C VAL A 26 14.65 12.91 -6.28
N ALA A 27 13.91 12.47 -7.31
CA ALA A 27 14.26 12.71 -8.70
C ALA A 27 14.14 14.21 -9.06
N VAL A 28 15.12 14.74 -9.79
CA VAL A 28 15.22 16.18 -10.12
C VAL A 28 14.94 16.38 -11.60
N LYS A 29 13.95 17.22 -11.93
CA LYS A 29 13.69 17.67 -13.30
C LYS A 29 14.48 18.94 -13.62
N GLY A 30 15.58 18.78 -14.35
CA GLY A 30 16.27 19.92 -14.99
C GLY A 30 16.91 20.93 -14.04
N SER A 31 17.79 21.75 -14.55
CA SER A 31 18.55 22.76 -13.82
C SER A 31 17.69 23.95 -13.41
N SER A 32 17.15 23.95 -12.20
CA SER A 32 16.66 25.16 -11.54
C SER A 32 17.41 25.38 -10.23
N SER A 33 17.89 26.61 -10.00
CA SER A 33 18.54 26.98 -8.76
C SER A 33 17.49 27.08 -7.64
N GLY A 34 17.50 26.12 -6.68
CA GLY A 34 16.56 26.13 -5.56
C GLY A 34 16.48 24.76 -4.85
N PRO A 35 15.27 24.29 -4.48
CA PRO A 35 15.05 23.04 -3.75
C PRO A 35 15.65 21.78 -4.38
N ASP A 36 16.00 21.82 -5.66
CA ASP A 36 16.57 20.70 -6.42
C ASP A 36 17.95 20.27 -5.92
N VAL A 37 18.76 21.21 -5.42
CA VAL A 37 20.07 20.90 -4.82
C VAL A 37 19.91 20.00 -3.59
N SER A 38 18.85 20.19 -2.80
CA SER A 38 18.54 19.34 -1.64
C SER A 38 18.16 17.92 -2.06
N ARG A 39 17.40 17.75 -3.14
CA ARG A 39 16.99 16.42 -3.64
C ARG A 39 18.16 15.63 -4.21
N GLU A 40 19.03 16.28 -4.96
CA GLU A 40 20.27 15.65 -5.44
C GLU A 40 21.19 15.27 -4.27
N GLY A 41 21.27 16.10 -3.23
CA GLY A 41 21.98 15.80 -1.99
C GLY A 41 21.50 14.49 -1.36
N VAL A 42 20.19 14.28 -1.23
CA VAL A 42 19.63 13.03 -0.69
C VAL A 42 20.02 11.83 -1.56
N GLN A 43 20.01 11.95 -2.88
CA GLN A 43 20.45 10.85 -3.76
C GLN A 43 21.94 10.53 -3.54
N ARG A 44 22.80 11.55 -3.35
CA ARG A 44 24.23 11.38 -3.06
C ARG A 44 24.49 10.77 -1.68
N ASP A 45 23.59 11.01 -0.70
CA ASP A 45 23.68 10.43 0.63
C ASP A 45 23.26 8.94 0.64
N ILE A 46 22.29 8.57 -0.20
CA ILE A 46 21.84 7.18 -0.36
C ILE A 46 22.88 6.35 -1.14
N LEU A 47 23.57 6.95 -2.10
CA LEU A 47 24.47 6.26 -3.02
C LEU A 47 25.52 5.39 -2.33
N PRO A 48 26.30 5.87 -1.33
CA PRO A 48 27.30 5.04 -0.66
C PRO A 48 26.69 3.81 0.02
N ILE A 49 25.46 3.93 0.53
CA ILE A 49 24.74 2.83 1.18
C ILE A 49 24.39 1.73 0.18
N VAL A 50 23.91 2.14 -1.00
CA VAL A 50 23.56 1.21 -2.09
C VAL A 50 24.80 0.62 -2.78
N GLU A 51 25.90 1.37 -2.80
CA GLU A 51 27.18 0.91 -3.38
C GLU A 51 27.94 -0.09 -2.52
N GLY A 52 27.64 -0.14 -1.23
CA GLY A 52 28.32 -0.93 -0.23
C GLY A 52 29.18 -0.05 0.69
N SER A 53 28.78 0.05 1.93
CA SER A 53 29.48 0.79 2.97
C SER A 53 29.23 0.18 4.33
N THR A 54 29.96 0.65 5.33
CA THR A 54 29.70 0.29 6.73
C THR A 54 28.88 1.39 7.40
N VAL A 55 27.65 1.08 7.77
CA VAL A 55 26.74 1.98 8.46
C VAL A 55 26.78 1.70 9.96
N MET A 56 27.04 2.72 10.76
CA MET A 56 26.99 2.60 12.22
C MET A 56 25.55 2.63 12.71
N THR A 57 25.15 1.56 13.40
CA THR A 57 23.81 1.44 14.01
C THR A 57 23.93 1.35 15.54
N LYS A 58 22.79 1.42 16.23
CA LYS A 58 22.75 1.20 17.70
C LYS A 58 23.13 -0.23 18.12
N TYR A 59 23.21 -1.15 17.16
CA TYR A 59 23.63 -2.54 17.38
C TYR A 59 25.05 -2.84 16.86
N GLY A 60 25.77 -1.81 16.45
CA GLY A 60 27.11 -1.93 15.89
C GLY A 60 27.17 -1.60 14.39
N PRO A 61 28.34 -1.77 13.78
CA PRO A 61 28.53 -1.56 12.35
C PRO A 61 27.81 -2.63 11.53
N VAL A 62 27.16 -2.21 10.44
CA VAL A 62 26.48 -3.08 9.47
C VAL A 62 27.03 -2.80 8.08
N LYS A 63 27.51 -3.83 7.39
CA LYS A 63 28.00 -3.75 6.01
C LYS A 63 26.83 -3.95 5.04
N THR A 64 26.72 -3.09 4.03
CA THR A 64 25.62 -3.10 3.08
C THR A 64 25.92 -3.80 1.75
N ASP A 65 27.11 -4.35 1.58
CA ASP A 65 27.64 -4.92 0.32
C ASP A 65 26.75 -6.04 -0.27
N TYR A 66 26.10 -6.83 0.57
CA TYR A 66 25.25 -7.95 0.15
C TYR A 66 23.76 -7.75 0.43
N ILE A 67 23.36 -6.54 0.83
CA ILE A 67 21.95 -6.20 1.01
C ILE A 67 21.30 -5.97 -0.35
N LEU A 68 20.14 -6.57 -0.57
CA LEU A 68 19.33 -6.30 -1.75
C LEU A 68 18.54 -4.99 -1.55
N PHE A 69 18.76 -4.03 -2.44
CA PHE A 69 17.99 -2.78 -2.45
C PHE A 69 16.91 -2.83 -3.52
N ILE A 70 15.68 -2.51 -3.15
CA ILE A 70 14.53 -2.41 -4.04
C ILE A 70 13.97 -1.01 -3.92
N ALA A 71 14.05 -0.22 -5.00
CA ALA A 71 13.48 1.13 -5.03
C ALA A 71 12.11 1.11 -5.72
N ALA A 72 11.14 1.78 -5.14
CA ALA A 72 9.80 1.96 -5.69
C ALA A 72 9.46 3.45 -5.81
N GLY A 73 8.67 3.80 -6.82
CA GLY A 73 8.18 5.16 -7.03
C GLY A 73 7.12 5.20 -8.12
N ALA A 74 6.17 6.11 -7.99
CA ALA A 74 5.08 6.25 -8.94
C ALA A 74 5.50 6.95 -10.24
N PHE A 75 6.53 7.80 -10.18
CA PHE A 75 7.08 8.54 -11.33
C PHE A 75 6.05 9.31 -12.19
N HIS A 76 4.97 9.81 -11.59
CA HIS A 76 3.94 10.60 -12.31
C HIS A 76 4.50 11.90 -12.86
N THR A 77 5.35 12.59 -12.11
CA THR A 77 5.91 13.89 -12.48
C THR A 77 7.38 13.84 -12.87
N ALA A 78 8.12 12.85 -12.42
CA ALA A 78 9.53 12.60 -12.73
C ALA A 78 9.64 11.29 -13.54
N LYS A 79 10.82 10.99 -14.06
CA LYS A 79 11.15 9.73 -14.72
C LYS A 79 12.30 9.05 -14.00
N PRO A 80 12.49 7.74 -14.09
CA PRO A 80 13.68 7.07 -13.57
C PRO A 80 15.00 7.65 -14.12
N SER A 81 14.97 8.24 -15.33
CA SER A 81 16.11 8.95 -15.93
C SER A 81 16.44 10.30 -15.28
N ASP A 82 15.59 10.82 -14.41
CA ASP A 82 15.82 12.08 -13.68
C ASP A 82 16.57 11.85 -12.35
N LEU A 83 16.83 10.58 -12.00
CA LEU A 83 17.79 10.22 -10.94
C LEU A 83 19.22 10.44 -11.43
N ILE A 84 20.17 10.69 -10.50
CA ILE A 84 21.57 10.84 -10.88
C ILE A 84 22.09 9.56 -11.56
N PRO A 85 22.97 9.68 -12.57
CA PRO A 85 23.44 8.54 -13.36
C PRO A 85 24.03 7.40 -12.53
N GLU A 86 24.76 7.74 -11.46
CA GLU A 86 25.37 6.79 -10.55
C GLU A 86 24.32 5.92 -9.86
N LEU A 87 23.23 6.54 -9.38
CA LEU A 87 22.13 5.81 -8.73
C LEU A 87 21.36 4.94 -9.73
N GLN A 88 21.14 5.45 -10.96
CA GLN A 88 20.54 4.65 -12.03
C GLN A 88 21.34 3.39 -12.34
N GLY A 89 22.68 3.47 -12.28
CA GLY A 89 23.56 2.33 -12.50
C GLY A 89 23.46 1.25 -11.40
N ARG A 90 23.00 1.63 -10.20
CA ARG A 90 22.80 0.69 -9.06
C ARG A 90 21.42 0.04 -9.06
N PHE A 91 20.47 0.58 -9.82
CA PHE A 91 19.14 -0.01 -10.07
C PHE A 91 18.96 -0.38 -11.55
N PRO A 92 19.74 -1.36 -12.07
CA PRO A 92 19.75 -1.70 -13.49
C PRO A 92 18.49 -2.45 -13.92
N ILE A 93 17.83 -3.16 -13.00
CA ILE A 93 16.61 -3.91 -13.27
C ILE A 93 15.43 -2.98 -13.02
N ARG A 94 14.59 -2.80 -14.03
CA ARG A 94 13.38 -1.97 -13.94
C ARG A 94 12.16 -2.82 -14.27
N VAL A 95 11.16 -2.72 -13.41
CA VAL A 95 9.88 -3.41 -13.55
C VAL A 95 8.78 -2.37 -13.48
N GLU A 96 7.91 -2.35 -14.48
CA GLU A 96 6.70 -1.55 -14.46
C GLU A 96 5.53 -2.41 -13.97
N LEU A 97 4.89 -1.97 -12.90
CA LEU A 97 3.70 -2.62 -12.37
C LEU A 97 2.48 -2.17 -13.17
N LYS A 98 1.63 -3.12 -13.50
CA LYS A 98 0.35 -2.85 -14.17
C LYS A 98 -0.70 -2.45 -13.14
N SER A 99 -1.66 -1.63 -13.56
CA SER A 99 -2.86 -1.34 -12.78
C SER A 99 -3.63 -2.62 -12.49
N LEU A 100 -4.26 -2.68 -11.33
CA LEU A 100 -5.07 -3.82 -10.92
C LEU A 100 -6.41 -3.81 -11.66
N LEU A 101 -6.80 -4.97 -12.16
CA LEU A 101 -8.09 -5.21 -12.79
C LEU A 101 -9.08 -5.81 -11.78
N LYS A 102 -10.38 -5.84 -12.14
CA LYS A 102 -11.46 -6.45 -11.35
C LYS A 102 -11.08 -7.84 -10.78
N ALA A 103 -10.54 -8.72 -11.63
CA ALA A 103 -10.14 -10.06 -11.22
C ALA A 103 -9.00 -10.07 -10.17
N ASP A 104 -8.12 -9.07 -10.19
CA ASP A 104 -7.06 -8.93 -9.20
C ASP A 104 -7.62 -8.44 -7.87
N PHE A 105 -8.56 -7.47 -7.91
CA PHE A 105 -9.27 -6.99 -6.72
C PHE A 105 -10.08 -8.09 -6.04
N GLU A 106 -10.80 -8.95 -6.81
CA GLU A 106 -11.51 -10.11 -6.27
C GLU A 106 -10.58 -11.08 -5.53
N LYS A 107 -9.41 -11.37 -6.10
CA LYS A 107 -8.38 -12.21 -5.46
C LYS A 107 -7.86 -11.55 -4.18
N ILE A 108 -7.51 -10.27 -4.21
CA ILE A 108 -7.01 -9.53 -3.04
C ILE A 108 -8.04 -9.52 -1.91
N LEU A 109 -9.33 -9.44 -2.22
CA LEU A 109 -10.41 -9.47 -1.24
C LEU A 109 -10.57 -10.84 -0.56
N THR A 110 -10.23 -11.95 -1.26
CA THR A 110 -10.64 -13.30 -0.84
C THR A 110 -9.50 -14.26 -0.54
N GLU A 111 -8.45 -14.30 -1.39
CA GLU A 111 -7.43 -15.34 -1.35
C GLU A 111 -6.41 -15.17 -0.21
N PRO A 112 -5.81 -13.99 0.04
CA PRO A 112 -4.76 -13.85 1.03
C PRO A 112 -5.17 -14.39 2.41
N GLN A 113 -4.18 -14.86 3.17
CA GLN A 113 -4.42 -15.32 4.54
C GLN A 113 -5.07 -14.21 5.38
N ASN A 114 -4.60 -12.96 5.20
CA ASN A 114 -5.12 -11.76 5.82
C ASN A 114 -5.96 -10.92 4.84
N ALA A 115 -6.81 -11.57 4.03
CA ALA A 115 -7.71 -10.85 3.12
C ALA A 115 -8.61 -9.88 3.89
N LEU A 116 -8.89 -8.70 3.30
CA LEU A 116 -9.64 -7.63 3.96
C LEU A 116 -11.00 -8.09 4.45
N LEU A 117 -11.74 -8.87 3.66
CA LEU A 117 -13.03 -9.39 4.09
C LEU A 117 -12.93 -10.28 5.33
N LYS A 118 -11.85 -11.07 5.45
CA LYS A 118 -11.60 -11.90 6.65
C LYS A 118 -11.30 -11.04 7.87
N GLN A 119 -10.57 -9.93 7.69
CA GLN A 119 -10.28 -9.00 8.78
C GLN A 119 -11.55 -8.34 9.30
N TYR A 120 -12.43 -7.80 8.42
CA TYR A 120 -13.69 -7.20 8.83
C TYR A 120 -14.66 -8.19 9.45
N LYS A 121 -14.74 -9.44 8.93
CA LYS A 121 -15.51 -10.53 9.55
C LYS A 121 -15.03 -10.79 10.98
N ALA A 122 -13.72 -10.92 11.18
CA ALA A 122 -13.15 -11.16 12.51
C ALA A 122 -13.38 -9.97 13.45
N LEU A 123 -13.25 -8.73 12.94
CA LEU A 123 -13.50 -7.52 13.73
C LEU A 123 -14.93 -7.45 14.25
N LEU A 124 -15.95 -7.60 13.39
CA LEU A 124 -17.35 -7.55 13.79
C LEU A 124 -17.77 -8.76 14.64
N GLN A 125 -17.10 -9.89 14.45
CA GLN A 125 -17.31 -11.07 15.31
C GLN A 125 -16.93 -10.79 16.77
N THR A 126 -15.99 -9.88 17.05
CA THR A 126 -15.65 -9.50 18.45
C THR A 126 -16.81 -8.78 19.14
N GLU A 127 -17.67 -8.09 18.39
CA GLU A 127 -18.90 -7.47 18.89
C GLU A 127 -20.08 -8.45 18.94
N GLY A 128 -19.90 -9.70 18.49
CA GLY A 128 -20.94 -10.72 18.43
C GLY A 128 -21.79 -10.67 17.15
N LEU A 129 -21.36 -9.90 16.14
CA LEU A 129 -22.05 -9.76 14.86
C LEU A 129 -21.33 -10.57 13.77
N ALA A 130 -21.98 -11.57 13.22
CA ALA A 130 -21.49 -12.33 12.08
C ALA A 130 -21.73 -11.52 10.79
N LEU A 131 -20.65 -11.32 10.03
CA LEU A 131 -20.69 -10.63 8.73
C LEU A 131 -20.42 -11.63 7.62
N ASP A 132 -21.25 -11.66 6.57
CA ASP A 132 -20.98 -12.43 5.37
C ASP A 132 -21.16 -11.61 4.10
N PHE A 133 -20.44 -11.99 3.04
CA PHE A 133 -20.51 -11.33 1.72
C PHE A 133 -20.93 -12.35 0.68
N LYS A 134 -21.97 -12.04 -0.08
CA LYS A 134 -22.31 -12.82 -1.26
C LYS A 134 -21.26 -12.62 -2.36
N ALA A 135 -21.09 -13.63 -3.22
CA ALA A 135 -20.15 -13.55 -4.34
C ALA A 135 -20.40 -12.32 -5.23
N GLU A 136 -21.66 -12.03 -5.51
CA GLU A 136 -22.08 -10.86 -6.28
C GLU A 136 -21.69 -9.51 -5.65
N ALA A 137 -21.65 -9.43 -4.31
CA ALA A 137 -21.18 -8.23 -3.61
C ALA A 137 -19.67 -8.05 -3.75
N ILE A 138 -18.89 -9.14 -3.64
CA ILE A 138 -17.43 -9.12 -3.82
C ILE A 138 -17.09 -8.67 -5.24
N GLU A 139 -17.79 -9.23 -6.24
CA GLU A 139 -17.64 -8.87 -7.63
C GLU A 139 -17.91 -7.38 -7.88
N HIS A 140 -18.98 -6.85 -7.27
CA HIS A 140 -19.38 -5.45 -7.39
C HIS A 140 -18.39 -4.48 -6.71
N ILE A 141 -17.86 -4.84 -5.54
CA ILE A 141 -16.80 -4.06 -4.86
C ILE A 141 -15.53 -4.01 -5.73
N ALA A 142 -15.15 -5.14 -6.33
CA ALA A 142 -13.98 -5.23 -7.19
C ALA A 142 -14.13 -4.38 -8.47
N GLU A 143 -15.29 -4.43 -9.12
CA GLU A 143 -15.62 -3.61 -10.29
C GLU A 143 -15.61 -2.11 -9.97
N LEU A 144 -16.17 -1.73 -8.82
CA LEU A 144 -16.16 -0.35 -8.38
C LEU A 144 -14.74 0.13 -8.06
N ALA A 145 -13.88 -0.72 -7.46
CA ALA A 145 -12.50 -0.39 -7.18
C ALA A 145 -11.69 -0.11 -8.45
N GLU A 146 -11.83 -0.97 -9.47
CA GLU A 146 -11.23 -0.76 -10.79
C GLU A 146 -11.71 0.55 -11.41
N HIS A 147 -13.02 0.74 -11.48
CA HIS A 147 -13.63 1.92 -12.08
C HIS A 147 -13.19 3.24 -11.42
N VAL A 148 -13.12 3.28 -10.10
CA VAL A 148 -12.70 4.48 -9.37
C VAL A 148 -11.20 4.74 -9.56
N ASN A 149 -10.35 3.70 -9.61
CA ASN A 149 -8.93 3.85 -9.91
C ASN A 149 -8.68 4.34 -11.35
N GLU A 150 -9.51 3.95 -12.31
CA GLU A 150 -9.42 4.45 -13.69
C GLU A 150 -9.83 5.92 -13.82
N GLN A 151 -10.82 6.37 -13.03
CA GLN A 151 -11.35 7.74 -13.12
C GLN A 151 -10.63 8.75 -12.24
N SER A 152 -9.89 8.29 -11.23
CA SER A 152 -9.16 9.11 -10.28
C SER A 152 -7.69 8.72 -10.23
N GLU A 153 -6.96 9.12 -9.18
CA GLU A 153 -5.61 8.62 -8.94
C GLU A 153 -5.64 7.12 -8.65
N ASP A 154 -4.83 6.35 -9.40
CA ASP A 154 -4.67 4.92 -9.17
C ASP A 154 -3.83 4.69 -7.91
N ILE A 155 -4.51 4.37 -6.81
CA ILE A 155 -3.89 4.03 -5.53
C ILE A 155 -3.82 2.51 -5.29
N GLY A 156 -4.05 1.72 -6.34
CA GLY A 156 -3.98 0.27 -6.30
C GLY A 156 -4.94 -0.35 -5.29
N ALA A 157 -4.47 -1.35 -4.56
CA ALA A 157 -5.27 -2.09 -3.58
C ALA A 157 -5.72 -1.25 -2.36
N ARG A 158 -5.11 -0.08 -2.10
CA ARG A 158 -5.58 0.83 -1.04
C ARG A 158 -7.01 1.27 -1.25
N ARG A 159 -7.48 1.32 -2.51
CA ARG A 159 -8.87 1.63 -2.86
C ARG A 159 -9.87 0.70 -2.16
N LEU A 160 -9.52 -0.58 -1.97
CA LEU A 160 -10.39 -1.52 -1.28
C LEU A 160 -10.61 -1.18 0.20
N HIS A 161 -9.58 -0.67 0.89
CA HIS A 161 -9.75 -0.20 2.27
C HIS A 161 -10.78 0.92 2.35
N THR A 162 -10.62 1.94 1.51
CA THR A 162 -11.54 3.08 1.43
C THR A 162 -12.98 2.67 1.15
N LEU A 163 -13.17 1.76 0.19
CA LEU A 163 -14.51 1.28 -0.18
C LEU A 163 -15.13 0.45 0.94
N LEU A 164 -14.38 -0.45 1.58
CA LEU A 164 -14.87 -1.29 2.67
C LEU A 164 -15.13 -0.48 3.94
N GLU A 165 -14.29 0.50 4.28
CA GLU A 165 -14.54 1.42 5.38
C GLU A 165 -15.89 2.13 5.19
N LYS A 166 -16.13 2.69 4.02
CA LYS A 166 -17.38 3.38 3.73
C LYS A 166 -18.58 2.45 3.70
N LEU A 167 -18.41 1.25 3.12
CA LEU A 167 -19.47 0.23 3.06
C LEU A 167 -19.91 -0.22 4.45
N LEU A 168 -18.96 -0.39 5.37
CA LEU A 168 -19.18 -0.97 6.69
C LEU A 168 -19.27 0.07 7.81
N GLU A 169 -19.10 1.36 7.53
CA GLU A 169 -19.07 2.45 8.51
C GLU A 169 -20.27 2.38 9.47
N GLN A 170 -21.49 2.33 8.93
CA GLN A 170 -22.70 2.28 9.73
C GLN A 170 -22.83 0.96 10.50
N ILE A 171 -22.55 -0.17 9.84
CA ILE A 171 -22.62 -1.49 10.49
C ILE A 171 -21.64 -1.55 11.66
N SER A 172 -20.43 -1.06 11.47
CA SER A 172 -19.39 -1.06 12.52
C SER A 172 -19.79 -0.17 13.71
N PHE A 173 -20.44 0.96 13.45
CA PHE A 173 -20.90 1.86 14.50
C PHE A 173 -22.10 1.29 15.27
N GLU A 174 -23.05 0.70 14.57
CA GLU A 174 -24.30 0.18 15.14
C GLU A 174 -24.19 -1.26 15.66
N ALA A 175 -23.11 -1.98 15.37
CA ALA A 175 -22.93 -3.40 15.73
C ALA A 175 -23.26 -3.74 17.19
N PRO A 176 -22.80 -2.99 18.21
CA PRO A 176 -23.14 -3.30 19.61
C PRO A 176 -24.63 -3.18 19.92
N ASP A 177 -25.34 -2.26 19.29
CA ASP A 177 -26.78 -2.06 19.51
C ASP A 177 -27.60 -3.06 18.71
N MET A 178 -27.20 -3.40 17.50
CA MET A 178 -27.81 -4.48 16.70
C MET A 178 -27.79 -5.81 17.45
N VAL A 179 -26.66 -6.16 18.07
CA VAL A 179 -26.54 -7.40 18.84
C VAL A 179 -27.43 -7.39 20.09
N LYS A 180 -27.55 -6.26 20.78
CA LYS A 180 -28.50 -6.11 21.92
C LYS A 180 -29.94 -6.30 21.47
N ASP A 181 -30.28 -5.85 20.26
CA ASP A 181 -31.62 -6.00 19.65
C ASP A 181 -31.86 -7.41 19.05
N GLY A 182 -30.89 -8.33 19.23
CA GLY A 182 -30.96 -9.71 18.80
C GLY A 182 -30.59 -9.99 17.35
N LYS A 183 -30.03 -8.99 16.63
CA LYS A 183 -29.52 -9.15 15.28
C LYS A 183 -28.05 -9.58 15.34
N THR A 184 -27.78 -10.85 15.09
CA THR A 184 -26.45 -11.47 15.21
C THR A 184 -25.77 -11.76 13.89
N GLU A 185 -26.44 -11.50 12.76
CA GLU A 185 -25.92 -11.78 11.42
C GLU A 185 -26.31 -10.70 10.42
N ILE A 186 -25.38 -10.33 9.54
CA ILE A 186 -25.60 -9.44 8.40
C ILE A 186 -24.99 -10.06 7.14
N ILE A 187 -25.76 -10.05 6.07
CA ILE A 187 -25.33 -10.52 4.75
C ILE A 187 -25.26 -9.30 3.81
N ILE A 188 -24.08 -9.06 3.26
CA ILE A 188 -23.85 -8.02 2.26
C ILE A 188 -24.10 -8.60 0.87
N ASP A 189 -25.02 -8.01 0.14
CA ASP A 189 -25.32 -8.33 -1.26
C ASP A 189 -25.01 -7.15 -2.18
N ALA A 190 -25.16 -7.34 -3.49
CA ALA A 190 -24.90 -6.32 -4.50
C ALA A 190 -25.77 -5.07 -4.30
N ALA A 191 -27.02 -5.23 -3.91
CA ALA A 191 -27.93 -4.10 -3.70
C ALA A 191 -27.48 -3.21 -2.53
N TYR A 192 -26.97 -3.81 -1.46
CA TYR A 192 -26.39 -3.07 -0.34
C TYR A 192 -25.11 -2.31 -0.75
N VAL A 193 -24.25 -2.94 -1.55
CA VAL A 193 -23.05 -2.28 -2.09
C VAL A 193 -23.44 -1.05 -2.92
N ASP A 194 -24.39 -1.20 -3.84
CA ASP A 194 -24.88 -0.10 -4.68
C ASP A 194 -25.45 1.05 -3.85
N GLU A 195 -26.30 0.75 -2.88
CA GLU A 195 -26.91 1.78 -2.04
C GLU A 195 -25.87 2.59 -1.30
N ARG A 196 -24.87 1.92 -0.72
CA ARG A 196 -23.86 2.55 0.16
C ARG A 196 -22.75 3.26 -0.60
N LEU A 197 -22.36 2.75 -1.76
CA LEU A 197 -21.24 3.27 -2.52
C LEU A 197 -21.65 4.11 -3.75
N LYS A 198 -22.95 4.30 -3.97
CA LYS A 198 -23.51 5.06 -5.10
C LYS A 198 -22.93 6.47 -5.26
N ASP A 199 -22.69 7.14 -4.15
CA ASP A 199 -22.16 8.51 -4.16
C ASP A 199 -20.66 8.54 -4.50
N ILE A 200 -19.92 7.51 -4.15
CA ILE A 200 -18.49 7.36 -4.51
C ILE A 200 -18.36 7.12 -6.02
N ALA A 201 -19.24 6.31 -6.59
CA ALA A 201 -19.25 6.02 -8.02
C ALA A 201 -19.59 7.26 -8.88
N LYS A 202 -20.37 8.24 -8.33
CA LYS A 202 -20.84 9.41 -9.06
C LYS A 202 -20.02 10.67 -8.87
N ASN A 203 -19.28 10.80 -7.79
CA ASN A 203 -18.65 12.05 -7.37
C ASN A 203 -17.13 11.98 -7.48
N LYS A 204 -16.57 12.63 -8.53
CA LYS A 204 -15.12 12.84 -8.66
C LYS A 204 -14.51 13.58 -7.47
N ASP A 205 -15.28 14.42 -6.77
CA ASP A 205 -14.79 15.23 -5.64
C ASP A 205 -14.72 14.44 -4.33
N LEU A 206 -15.57 13.45 -4.11
CA LEU A 206 -15.54 12.66 -2.88
C LEU A 206 -14.37 11.66 -2.87
N SER A 207 -13.86 11.24 -4.02
CA SER A 207 -12.67 10.38 -4.09
C SER A 207 -11.38 11.11 -3.64
N GLN A 208 -11.38 12.44 -3.57
CA GLN A 208 -10.27 13.26 -3.09
C GLN A 208 -10.30 13.47 -1.56
N PHE A 209 -11.43 13.26 -0.92
CA PHE A 209 -11.60 13.48 0.54
C PHE A 209 -11.53 12.18 1.37
N ILE A 210 -11.38 11.03 0.70
CA ILE A 210 -11.25 9.73 1.36
C ILE A 210 -9.79 9.29 1.20
N LEU A 211 -8.96 9.78 2.10
CA LEU A 211 -7.58 9.36 2.31
C LEU A 211 -7.52 8.26 3.34
#